data_115f980554d2df34dce11f79adfe1010
#
_entry.id   115f980554d2df34dce11f79adfe1010
#
_cell.length_a   1.000
_cell.length_b   1.000
_cell.length_c   1.000
_cell.angle_alpha   90.00
_cell.angle_beta   90.00
_cell.angle_gamma   90.00
#
_symmetry.space_group_name_H-M   'P 1'
#
loop_
_entity.id
_entity.type
_entity.pdbx_description
1 polymer ?
#
loop_
_entity_poly.entity_id
_entity_poly.type
_entity_poly.pdbx_seq_one_letter_code
_entity_poly.pdbx_strand_id
1 'polypeptide(L)'
;MRTRLSIFPLMAVLAGVVSCQKAPVADPQPETPDLKTFYATIEEDATKVFADEKLRVLWDADDRVSIFDHYTLNEEYRFTGETGDNAGWFEQIPYGSFVTGNDLDLVYAVYPYRKSTAIDNDGVLSVEYPAEQVFRKGSFGLGANTMVSVTEDNRLQFRNGCGYLVLKLYGHLFGVSSITLRGNAGEPLAGKALVAMEPKGVPSVKMTEDAQSEVTLMCKDPVVLGDTPEEAVAFWFALPPTTFDEGFTIEVKGSKGEVVKRSTSKPVKVSRNLRVSMAPMSVEDTAPWGFVTIDQRKACSLATVTGADSEGFEKFDFKEGDEVRVHMESWRCRDQAPGHIGYHVTVLDLDIPGHLSMHIPLERDYGDYYISSNKSVAQAHLNCYRISEENNYLEFDMTVTLYRETGGDIRVFYAGPIY
;
A
#
# COMPACT_ATOMS: atom_id res chain seq x y z
N MET A 1 -73.62 -45.31 -5.18
CA MET A 1 -74.89 -44.77 -4.63
C MET A 1 -74.85 -43.28 -4.84
N ARG A 2 -75.42 -42.79 -5.95
CA ARG A 2 -76.65 -41.93 -6.00
C ARG A 2 -76.60 -40.83 -4.95
N THR A 3 -76.58 -39.52 -5.24
CA THR A 3 -77.65 -38.83 -6.02
C THR A 3 -77.15 -37.43 -6.41
N ARG A 4 -77.54 -36.98 -7.62
CA ARG A 4 -77.48 -35.62 -8.16
C ARG A 4 -78.51 -34.74 -7.47
N LEU A 5 -78.28 -33.41 -7.43
CA LEU A 5 -79.34 -32.42 -7.55
C LEU A 5 -78.81 -31.15 -8.25
N SER A 6 -79.39 -30.87 -9.38
CA SER A 6 -79.31 -29.64 -10.14
C SER A 6 -80.42 -28.69 -9.68
N ILE A 7 -80.15 -27.40 -9.61
CA ILE A 7 -81.19 -26.37 -9.76
C ILE A 7 -80.60 -25.18 -10.49
N PHE A 8 -81.24 -24.79 -11.58
CA PHE A 8 -81.08 -23.65 -12.48
C PHE A 8 -82.08 -22.50 -12.01
N PRO A 9 -82.16 -21.37 -12.70
CA PRO A 9 -81.39 -20.10 -12.57
C PRO A 9 -82.37 -18.94 -12.20
N LEU A 10 -81.79 -17.80 -11.86
CA LEU A 10 -82.56 -16.55 -11.84
C LEU A 10 -81.79 -15.45 -12.56
N MET A 11 -82.36 -15.09 -13.69
CA MET A 11 -81.96 -13.98 -14.55
C MET A 11 -82.49 -12.67 -13.95
N ALA A 12 -81.58 -11.75 -13.61
CA ALA A 12 -81.97 -10.38 -13.32
C ALA A 12 -81.20 -9.46 -14.28
N VAL A 13 -82.02 -8.85 -15.18
CA VAL A 13 -81.62 -7.79 -16.09
C VAL A 13 -81.48 -6.49 -15.30
N LEU A 14 -80.33 -5.90 -15.22
CA LEU A 14 -80.10 -4.53 -14.77
C LEU A 14 -79.52 -3.72 -15.91
N ALA A 15 -80.27 -2.71 -16.32
CA ALA A 15 -79.87 -1.74 -17.32
C ALA A 15 -78.68 -0.90 -16.80
N GLY A 16 -77.55 -1.01 -17.45
CA GLY A 16 -76.33 -0.24 -17.15
C GLY A 16 -76.43 1.14 -17.83
N VAL A 17 -76.27 2.18 -17.02
CA VAL A 17 -76.02 3.55 -17.49
C VAL A 17 -74.56 3.61 -17.91
N VAL A 18 -74.29 3.81 -19.19
CA VAL A 18 -72.92 4.01 -19.71
C VAL A 18 -72.54 5.44 -19.32
N SER A 19 -71.74 5.55 -18.25
CA SER A 19 -71.01 6.77 -17.93
C SER A 19 -69.66 6.70 -18.64
N CYS A 20 -69.42 7.54 -19.64
CA CYS A 20 -68.16 7.79 -20.24
C CYS A 20 -67.22 8.45 -19.21
N GLN A 21 -66.49 7.66 -18.43
CA GLN A 21 -65.35 8.15 -17.72
C GLN A 21 -64.13 8.18 -18.69
N LYS A 22 -63.67 9.41 -18.98
CA LYS A 22 -62.38 9.60 -19.62
C LYS A 22 -61.34 8.83 -18.80
N ALA A 23 -60.65 7.87 -19.45
CA ALA A 23 -59.49 7.24 -18.87
C ALA A 23 -58.49 8.32 -18.43
N PRO A 24 -57.91 8.25 -17.23
CA PRO A 24 -56.84 9.15 -16.84
C PRO A 24 -55.75 9.00 -17.89
N VAL A 25 -55.32 10.12 -18.47
CA VAL A 25 -54.12 10.22 -19.28
C VAL A 25 -53.02 9.80 -18.32
N ALA A 26 -52.38 8.67 -18.60
CA ALA A 26 -51.16 8.27 -17.88
C ALA A 26 -50.17 9.42 -18.04
N ASP A 27 -49.70 9.97 -16.92
CA ASP A 27 -48.55 10.87 -16.93
C ASP A 27 -47.45 10.20 -17.76
N PRO A 28 -46.82 10.90 -18.71
CA PRO A 28 -45.71 10.35 -19.42
C PRO A 28 -44.66 9.98 -18.36
N GLN A 29 -44.38 8.69 -18.24
CA GLN A 29 -43.22 8.26 -17.48
C GLN A 29 -42.03 9.02 -18.09
N PRO A 30 -41.13 9.59 -17.27
CA PRO A 30 -39.94 10.19 -17.80
C PRO A 30 -39.23 9.09 -18.61
N GLU A 31 -39.07 9.34 -19.90
CA GLU A 31 -38.26 8.47 -20.77
C GLU A 31 -36.91 8.36 -20.10
N THR A 32 -36.49 7.15 -19.73
CA THR A 32 -35.09 6.89 -19.31
C THR A 32 -34.23 7.35 -20.47
N PRO A 33 -33.35 8.32 -20.28
CA PRO A 33 -32.49 8.77 -21.36
C PRO A 33 -31.78 7.56 -21.96
N ASP A 34 -31.79 7.49 -23.30
CA ASP A 34 -31.07 6.45 -24.02
C ASP A 34 -29.58 6.65 -23.75
N LEU A 35 -29.03 5.87 -22.80
CA LEU A 35 -27.67 6.02 -22.32
C LEU A 35 -26.71 5.54 -23.41
N LYS A 36 -25.76 6.40 -23.76
CA LYS A 36 -24.68 6.03 -24.69
C LYS A 36 -23.81 4.95 -24.07
N THR A 37 -23.34 4.02 -24.90
CA THR A 37 -22.47 2.91 -24.51
C THR A 37 -21.28 2.79 -25.43
N PHE A 38 -20.12 2.44 -24.84
CA PHE A 38 -18.88 2.17 -25.53
C PHE A 38 -18.34 0.81 -25.15
N TYR A 39 -17.90 0.03 -26.13
CA TYR A 39 -17.21 -1.23 -25.88
C TYR A 39 -15.71 -1.00 -25.84
N ALA A 40 -15.09 -1.34 -24.73
CA ALA A 40 -13.67 -1.12 -24.49
C ALA A 40 -12.87 -2.42 -24.43
N THR A 41 -11.66 -2.38 -24.98
CA THR A 41 -10.62 -3.39 -24.85
C THR A 41 -9.33 -2.73 -24.38
N ILE A 42 -8.45 -3.49 -23.74
CA ILE A 42 -7.12 -3.02 -23.34
C ILE A 42 -6.08 -3.68 -24.25
N GLU A 43 -5.04 -2.92 -24.65
CA GLU A 43 -3.93 -3.50 -25.41
C GLU A 43 -3.24 -4.61 -24.64
N GLU A 44 -2.85 -5.67 -25.35
CA GLU A 44 -2.04 -6.72 -24.76
C GLU A 44 -0.60 -6.24 -24.51
N ASP A 45 0.05 -6.79 -23.51
CA ASP A 45 1.45 -6.49 -23.19
C ASP A 45 2.39 -6.80 -24.34
N ALA A 46 3.33 -5.91 -24.59
CA ALA A 46 4.39 -6.10 -25.57
C ALA A 46 5.46 -7.14 -25.15
N THR A 47 5.39 -7.66 -23.92
CA THR A 47 6.41 -8.55 -23.35
C THR A 47 6.16 -10.02 -23.70
N LYS A 48 6.58 -10.43 -24.88
CA LYS A 48 6.71 -11.85 -25.27
C LYS A 48 8.11 -12.41 -24.97
N VAL A 49 8.77 -12.08 -23.88
CA VAL A 49 10.06 -12.68 -23.54
C VAL A 49 10.16 -12.97 -22.05
N PHE A 50 10.03 -14.26 -21.73
CA PHE A 50 10.47 -14.94 -20.51
C PHE A 50 10.20 -14.26 -19.16
N ALA A 51 9.04 -14.48 -18.59
CA ALA A 51 8.82 -14.85 -17.19
C ALA A 51 7.33 -15.03 -16.97
N ASP A 52 6.98 -15.95 -16.15
CA ASP A 52 5.68 -16.59 -15.96
C ASP A 52 4.65 -15.77 -15.19
N GLU A 53 4.59 -14.48 -15.41
CA GLU A 53 3.47 -13.64 -14.98
C GLU A 53 3.11 -12.71 -16.12
N LYS A 54 2.07 -13.10 -16.86
CA LYS A 54 1.45 -12.24 -17.87
C LYS A 54 0.92 -10.99 -17.15
N LEU A 55 1.59 -9.88 -17.36
CA LEU A 55 1.16 -8.58 -16.88
C LEU A 55 -0.07 -8.19 -17.70
N ARG A 56 -1.24 -8.62 -17.26
CA ARG A 56 -2.48 -8.18 -17.88
C ARG A 56 -2.99 -6.97 -17.09
N VAL A 57 -3.18 -5.88 -17.78
CA VAL A 57 -4.01 -4.78 -17.27
C VAL A 57 -5.45 -5.21 -17.46
N LEU A 58 -6.21 -5.24 -16.39
CA LEU A 58 -7.60 -5.71 -16.36
C LEU A 58 -8.47 -4.63 -15.75
N TRP A 59 -9.73 -4.59 -16.15
CA TRP A 59 -10.73 -3.72 -15.56
C TRP A 59 -11.09 -4.19 -14.15
N ASP A 60 -11.33 -3.24 -13.27
CA ASP A 60 -12.03 -3.48 -12.02
C ASP A 60 -13.51 -3.10 -12.19
N ALA A 61 -14.41 -3.80 -11.51
CA ALA A 61 -15.83 -3.44 -11.49
C ALA A 61 -15.99 -1.99 -11.06
N ASP A 62 -16.90 -1.27 -11.71
CA ASP A 62 -17.14 0.16 -11.50
C ASP A 62 -15.98 1.10 -11.91
N ASP A 63 -14.95 0.61 -12.62
CA ASP A 63 -13.94 1.49 -13.22
C ASP A 63 -14.62 2.60 -14.05
N ARG A 64 -14.03 3.80 -14.03
CA ARG A 64 -14.59 4.97 -14.68
C ARG A 64 -13.60 5.57 -15.66
N VAL A 65 -14.14 6.00 -16.80
CA VAL A 65 -13.38 6.64 -17.87
C VAL A 65 -13.96 7.99 -18.24
N SER A 66 -13.09 8.92 -18.64
CA SER A 66 -13.46 10.14 -19.34
C SER A 66 -13.68 9.81 -20.81
N ILE A 67 -14.81 10.21 -21.40
CA ILE A 67 -15.05 10.10 -22.83
C ILE A 67 -15.41 11.49 -23.37
N PHE A 68 -14.77 11.86 -24.48
CA PHE A 68 -15.02 13.05 -25.28
C PHE A 68 -15.66 12.55 -26.58
N ASP A 69 -16.97 12.46 -26.60
CA ASP A 69 -17.75 11.89 -27.70
C ASP A 69 -18.07 12.97 -28.74
N HIS A 70 -17.12 13.21 -29.65
CA HIS A 70 -17.15 14.26 -30.68
C HIS A 70 -17.24 15.70 -30.14
N TYR A 71 -17.06 15.88 -28.83
CA TYR A 71 -17.05 17.21 -28.18
C TYR A 71 -15.91 17.30 -27.15
N THR A 72 -15.46 18.52 -26.89
CA THR A 72 -14.44 18.77 -25.85
C THR A 72 -14.96 18.64 -24.41
N LEU A 73 -16.17 18.10 -24.26
CA LEU A 73 -16.78 17.85 -22.98
C LEU A 73 -16.28 16.54 -22.37
N ASN A 74 -15.82 16.59 -21.13
CA ASN A 74 -15.44 15.42 -20.35
C ASN A 74 -16.68 14.72 -19.76
N GLU A 75 -17.15 13.67 -20.40
CA GLU A 75 -18.27 12.85 -19.95
C GLU A 75 -17.75 11.63 -19.16
N GLU A 76 -18.45 11.30 -18.08
CA GLU A 76 -18.11 10.17 -17.20
C GLU A 76 -18.86 8.91 -17.63
N TYR A 77 -18.12 7.81 -17.81
CA TYR A 77 -18.67 6.49 -18.11
C TYR A 77 -18.18 5.46 -17.13
N ARG A 78 -19.03 4.48 -16.79
CA ARG A 78 -18.75 3.43 -15.81
C ARG A 78 -18.72 2.07 -16.50
N PHE A 79 -17.75 1.26 -16.13
CA PHE A 79 -17.62 -0.14 -16.53
C PHE A 79 -18.77 -0.97 -15.94
N THR A 80 -19.41 -1.80 -16.78
CA THR A 80 -20.54 -2.65 -16.39
C THR A 80 -20.18 -4.13 -16.28
N GLY A 81 -18.90 -4.49 -16.53
CA GLY A 81 -18.38 -5.84 -16.39
C GLY A 81 -17.89 -6.15 -14.99
N GLU A 82 -17.18 -7.26 -14.86
CA GLU A 82 -16.66 -7.75 -13.59
C GLU A 82 -15.17 -7.44 -13.42
N THR A 83 -14.69 -7.42 -12.16
CA THR A 83 -13.27 -7.32 -11.87
C THR A 83 -12.50 -8.49 -12.46
N GLY A 84 -11.50 -8.19 -13.28
CA GLY A 84 -10.68 -9.18 -13.99
C GLY A 84 -11.00 -9.32 -15.46
N ASP A 85 -11.99 -8.61 -15.97
CA ASP A 85 -12.26 -8.56 -17.40
C ASP A 85 -11.19 -7.73 -18.15
N ASN A 86 -10.84 -8.14 -19.37
CA ASN A 86 -9.96 -7.35 -20.24
C ASN A 86 -10.71 -6.56 -21.30
N ALA A 87 -12.03 -6.74 -21.38
CA ALA A 87 -12.92 -6.07 -22.30
C ALA A 87 -14.34 -6.03 -21.74
N GLY A 88 -15.11 -5.02 -22.13
CA GLY A 88 -16.52 -4.92 -21.75
C GLY A 88 -17.12 -3.56 -22.08
N TRP A 89 -18.34 -3.36 -21.62
CA TRP A 89 -19.12 -2.17 -21.90
C TRP A 89 -18.95 -1.11 -20.82
N PHE A 90 -18.93 0.14 -21.27
CA PHE A 90 -19.04 1.33 -20.45
C PHE A 90 -20.34 2.03 -20.73
N GLU A 91 -21.08 2.40 -19.70
CA GLU A 91 -22.33 3.15 -19.76
C GLU A 91 -22.14 4.56 -19.25
N GLN A 92 -22.77 5.52 -19.95
CA GLN A 92 -22.76 6.92 -19.56
C GLN A 92 -23.37 7.11 -18.19
N ILE A 93 -22.70 7.87 -17.32
CA ILE A 93 -23.31 8.39 -16.11
C ILE A 93 -24.07 9.66 -16.48
N PRO A 94 -25.40 9.72 -16.27
CA PRO A 94 -26.23 10.82 -16.74
C PRO A 94 -25.73 12.19 -16.24
N TYR A 95 -25.67 13.13 -17.13
CA TYR A 95 -25.33 14.52 -16.83
C TYR A 95 -26.61 15.33 -16.59
N GLY A 96 -26.59 16.19 -15.57
CA GLY A 96 -27.75 16.99 -15.16
C GLY A 96 -27.96 18.32 -15.89
N SER A 97 -27.23 18.67 -16.97
CA SER A 97 -27.32 20.00 -17.60
C SER A 97 -26.82 20.02 -19.03
N PHE A 98 -27.30 20.99 -19.80
CA PHE A 98 -26.79 21.31 -21.14
C PHE A 98 -25.31 21.69 -21.08
N VAL A 99 -24.51 21.00 -21.87
CA VAL A 99 -23.09 21.22 -21.92
C VAL A 99 -22.70 21.74 -23.30
N THR A 100 -21.90 22.76 -23.31
CA THR A 100 -21.29 23.32 -24.52
C THR A 100 -19.85 22.85 -24.62
N GLY A 101 -19.54 22.15 -25.68
CA GLY A 101 -18.16 21.80 -26.07
C GLY A 101 -17.92 22.23 -27.50
N ASN A 102 -16.68 22.27 -27.93
CA ASN A 102 -16.31 22.41 -29.33
C ASN A 102 -16.38 21.03 -30.01
N ASP A 103 -16.69 21.03 -31.30
CA ASP A 103 -16.74 19.78 -32.08
C ASP A 103 -15.34 19.18 -32.25
N LEU A 104 -15.27 17.88 -32.17
CA LEU A 104 -14.11 17.04 -32.45
C LEU A 104 -14.50 16.02 -33.54
N ASP A 105 -13.56 15.70 -34.42
CA ASP A 105 -13.80 14.72 -35.49
C ASP A 105 -13.85 13.26 -34.97
N LEU A 106 -13.24 13.01 -33.82
CA LEU A 106 -13.03 11.69 -33.26
C LEU A 106 -13.57 11.57 -31.83
N VAL A 107 -13.70 10.34 -31.37
CA VAL A 107 -13.98 10.01 -29.97
C VAL A 107 -12.65 9.76 -29.25
N TYR A 108 -12.48 10.39 -28.10
CA TYR A 108 -11.31 10.23 -27.24
C TYR A 108 -11.73 9.70 -25.88
N ALA A 109 -10.95 8.82 -25.31
CA ALA A 109 -11.20 8.29 -23.98
C ALA A 109 -9.93 8.23 -23.13
N VAL A 110 -10.08 8.47 -21.82
CA VAL A 110 -8.99 8.42 -20.83
C VAL A 110 -9.42 7.63 -19.61
N TYR A 111 -8.58 6.71 -19.17
CA TYR A 111 -8.68 6.05 -17.88
C TYR A 111 -7.53 6.51 -16.97
N PRO A 112 -7.75 6.73 -15.69
CA PRO A 112 -9.06 6.78 -15.03
C PRO A 112 -9.81 8.10 -15.29
N TYR A 113 -11.12 8.11 -15.07
CA TYR A 113 -11.89 9.34 -15.05
C TYR A 113 -11.33 10.33 -14.03
N ARG A 114 -11.09 11.55 -14.47
CA ARG A 114 -10.79 12.68 -13.60
C ARG A 114 -11.52 13.91 -14.11
N LYS A 115 -12.10 14.67 -13.18
CA LYS A 115 -12.76 15.95 -13.54
C LYS A 115 -11.81 16.95 -14.19
N SER A 116 -10.50 16.83 -13.87
CA SER A 116 -9.43 17.67 -14.43
C SER A 116 -8.99 17.26 -15.83
N THR A 117 -9.40 16.07 -16.31
CA THR A 117 -9.08 15.64 -17.69
C THR A 117 -9.78 16.55 -18.69
N ALA A 118 -9.03 17.03 -19.66
CA ALA A 118 -9.50 17.95 -20.70
C ALA A 118 -8.90 17.57 -22.05
N ILE A 119 -9.48 18.10 -23.11
CA ILE A 119 -8.98 17.96 -24.49
C ILE A 119 -9.06 19.33 -25.16
N ASP A 120 -8.10 19.65 -26.00
CA ASP A 120 -8.14 20.85 -26.83
C ASP A 120 -8.78 20.56 -28.20
N ASN A 121 -8.91 21.61 -29.03
CA ASN A 121 -9.52 21.50 -30.36
C ASN A 121 -8.67 20.70 -31.37
N ASP A 122 -7.39 20.47 -31.05
CA ASP A 122 -6.46 19.70 -31.89
C ASP A 122 -6.42 18.22 -31.45
N GLY A 123 -7.26 17.81 -30.48
CA GLY A 123 -7.34 16.44 -29.98
C GLY A 123 -6.20 16.07 -29.02
N VAL A 124 -5.51 17.05 -28.44
CA VAL A 124 -4.49 16.79 -27.43
C VAL A 124 -5.12 16.72 -26.05
N LEU A 125 -4.99 15.57 -25.41
CA LEU A 125 -5.52 15.31 -24.09
C LEU A 125 -4.60 15.90 -23.00
N SER A 126 -5.21 16.59 -22.04
CA SER A 126 -4.56 17.01 -20.79
C SER A 126 -4.95 16.02 -19.68
N VAL A 127 -4.01 15.21 -19.22
CA VAL A 127 -4.21 14.17 -18.23
C VAL A 127 -3.35 14.42 -17.00
N GLU A 128 -3.61 13.70 -15.92
CA GLU A 128 -2.86 13.82 -14.68
C GLU A 128 -2.28 12.46 -14.27
N TYR A 129 -0.95 12.42 -14.10
CA TYR A 129 -0.24 11.31 -13.48
C TYR A 129 -0.19 11.55 -11.98
N PRO A 130 -0.73 10.61 -11.15
CA PRO A 130 -0.87 10.85 -9.72
C PRO A 130 0.49 10.88 -9.01
N ALA A 131 0.71 11.93 -8.21
CA ALA A 131 1.87 12.02 -7.32
C ALA A 131 1.80 11.03 -6.15
N GLU A 132 0.60 10.58 -5.82
CA GLU A 132 0.35 9.56 -4.82
C GLU A 132 -0.35 8.35 -5.44
N GLN A 133 0.23 7.18 -5.24
CA GLN A 133 -0.31 5.90 -5.68
C GLN A 133 -0.54 5.02 -4.45
N VAL A 134 -1.43 4.04 -4.55
CA VAL A 134 -1.74 3.12 -3.43
C VAL A 134 -1.16 1.74 -3.71
N PHE A 135 -0.51 1.16 -2.72
CA PHE A 135 0.01 -0.20 -2.83
C PHE A 135 -1.11 -1.21 -3.09
N ARG A 136 -0.89 -2.08 -4.07
CA ARG A 136 -1.70 -3.27 -4.34
C ARG A 136 -0.77 -4.45 -4.54
N LYS A 137 -1.00 -5.52 -3.81
CA LYS A 137 -0.14 -6.73 -3.90
C LYS A 137 -0.19 -7.31 -5.30
N GLY A 138 0.98 -7.48 -5.91
CA GLY A 138 1.14 -8.09 -7.24
C GLY A 138 0.79 -7.19 -8.43
N SER A 139 0.42 -5.91 -8.20
CA SER A 139 0.05 -4.97 -9.26
C SER A 139 0.30 -3.52 -8.84
N PHE A 140 0.08 -2.58 -9.75
CA PHE A 140 -0.05 -1.15 -9.43
C PHE A 140 -1.41 -0.85 -8.80
N GLY A 141 -1.50 0.28 -8.09
CA GLY A 141 -2.72 0.73 -7.42
C GLY A 141 -3.82 1.16 -8.39
N LEU A 142 -5.06 1.12 -7.91
CA LEU A 142 -6.21 1.60 -8.68
C LEU A 142 -6.02 3.07 -9.07
N GLY A 143 -6.32 3.40 -10.31
CA GLY A 143 -6.22 4.76 -10.83
C GLY A 143 -4.80 5.30 -11.01
N ALA A 144 -3.75 4.47 -10.79
CA ALA A 144 -2.37 4.86 -11.02
C ALA A 144 -1.97 4.78 -12.50
N ASN A 145 -2.53 3.82 -13.22
CA ASN A 145 -2.23 3.61 -14.64
C ASN A 145 -3.08 4.51 -15.53
N THR A 146 -2.46 5.38 -16.30
CA THR A 146 -3.18 6.21 -17.28
C THR A 146 -3.21 5.48 -18.62
N MET A 147 -4.42 5.34 -19.20
CA MET A 147 -4.62 4.75 -20.52
C MET A 147 -5.47 5.68 -21.37
N VAL A 148 -5.25 5.63 -22.66
CA VAL A 148 -5.97 6.48 -23.64
C VAL A 148 -6.46 5.65 -24.81
N SER A 149 -7.56 6.09 -25.43
CA SER A 149 -8.10 5.52 -26.65
C SER A 149 -8.58 6.63 -27.59
N VAL A 150 -8.35 6.45 -28.89
CA VAL A 150 -8.89 7.33 -29.94
C VAL A 150 -9.52 6.46 -31.02
N THR A 151 -10.75 6.78 -31.40
CA THR A 151 -11.53 5.98 -32.36
C THR A 151 -12.49 6.85 -33.16
N GLU A 152 -12.98 6.30 -34.29
CA GLU A 152 -14.03 6.91 -35.12
C GLU A 152 -15.44 6.38 -34.76
N ASP A 153 -15.51 5.36 -33.90
CA ASP A 153 -16.75 4.66 -33.55
C ASP A 153 -16.88 4.41 -32.02
N ASN A 154 -17.80 3.55 -31.60
CA ASN A 154 -18.04 3.22 -30.21
C ASN A 154 -17.15 2.07 -29.68
N ARG A 155 -16.07 1.71 -30.37
CA ARG A 155 -15.12 0.66 -29.96
C ARG A 155 -13.80 1.27 -29.53
N LEU A 156 -13.63 1.35 -28.23
CA LEU A 156 -12.42 1.89 -27.61
C LEU A 156 -11.35 0.82 -27.49
N GLN A 157 -10.16 1.09 -27.99
CA GLN A 157 -8.98 0.28 -27.72
C GLN A 157 -8.00 1.08 -26.87
N PHE A 158 -8.05 0.85 -25.55
CA PHE A 158 -7.18 1.54 -24.62
C PHE A 158 -5.72 1.12 -24.77
N ARG A 159 -4.85 2.12 -24.80
CA ARG A 159 -3.40 1.98 -24.87
C ARG A 159 -2.80 2.56 -23.61
N ASN A 160 -1.86 1.84 -23.01
CA ASN A 160 -1.17 2.31 -21.82
C ASN A 160 -0.38 3.59 -22.10
N GLY A 161 -0.57 4.61 -21.27
CA GLY A 161 0.28 5.80 -21.22
C GLY A 161 1.47 5.65 -20.27
N CYS A 162 1.45 4.61 -19.41
CA CYS A 162 2.47 4.32 -18.42
C CYS A 162 3.44 3.22 -18.82
N GLY A 163 4.61 3.22 -18.20
CA GLY A 163 5.45 2.04 -17.97
C GLY A 163 5.48 1.71 -16.48
N TYR A 164 6.05 0.57 -16.11
CA TYR A 164 6.00 0.05 -14.76
C TYR A 164 7.40 -0.17 -14.19
N LEU A 165 7.69 0.47 -13.06
CA LEU A 165 8.89 0.20 -12.27
C LEU A 165 8.50 -0.67 -11.07
N VAL A 166 9.16 -1.81 -10.91
CA VAL A 166 8.91 -2.73 -9.81
C VAL A 166 10.14 -2.79 -8.91
N LEU A 167 9.97 -2.33 -7.68
CA LEU A 167 10.96 -2.45 -6.62
C LEU A 167 10.68 -3.73 -5.85
N LYS A 168 11.70 -4.49 -5.54
CA LYS A 168 11.62 -5.68 -4.69
C LYS A 168 12.39 -5.41 -3.41
N LEU A 169 11.66 -5.33 -2.29
CA LEU A 169 12.25 -4.97 -1.01
C LEU A 169 12.16 -6.13 -0.01
N TYR A 170 13.24 -6.32 0.74
CA TYR A 170 13.31 -7.26 1.84
C TYR A 170 14.10 -6.63 3.01
N GLY A 171 13.99 -7.18 4.20
CA GLY A 171 14.72 -6.74 5.38
C GLY A 171 13.82 -6.38 6.56
N HIS A 172 14.44 -5.92 7.63
CA HIS A 172 13.77 -5.72 8.91
C HIS A 172 13.28 -4.27 9.08
N LEU A 173 12.01 -4.06 8.76
CA LEU A 173 11.26 -2.85 9.11
C LEU A 173 9.96 -3.27 9.81
N PHE A 174 9.37 -2.38 10.63
CA PHE A 174 8.06 -2.63 11.25
C PHE A 174 6.87 -2.72 10.26
N GLY A 175 7.18 -2.70 9.01
CA GLY A 175 6.23 -2.68 7.92
C GLY A 175 6.38 -1.38 7.13
N VAL A 176 6.37 -1.51 5.81
CA VAL A 176 6.46 -0.36 4.92
C VAL A 176 5.15 0.40 4.93
N SER A 177 5.18 1.68 5.32
CA SER A 177 4.04 2.60 5.27
C SER A 177 3.99 3.40 3.99
N SER A 178 5.15 3.75 3.41
CA SER A 178 5.23 4.43 2.11
C SER A 178 6.61 4.28 1.47
N ILE A 179 6.65 4.46 0.15
CA ILE A 179 7.88 4.55 -0.62
C ILE A 179 7.79 5.76 -1.51
N THR A 180 8.70 6.72 -1.36
CA THR A 180 8.84 7.86 -2.26
C THR A 180 9.97 7.59 -3.24
N LEU A 181 9.67 7.68 -4.53
CA LEU A 181 10.61 7.55 -5.64
C LEU A 181 10.92 8.93 -6.20
N ARG A 182 12.19 9.21 -6.42
CA ARG A 182 12.67 10.45 -7.06
C ARG A 182 13.76 10.11 -8.07
N GLY A 183 13.69 10.67 -9.28
CA GLY A 183 14.78 10.63 -10.25
C GLY A 183 15.95 11.50 -9.80
N ASN A 184 17.19 11.01 -9.99
CA ASN A 184 18.38 11.73 -9.51
C ASN A 184 18.69 13.00 -10.35
N ALA A 185 18.23 13.06 -11.59
CA ALA A 185 18.32 14.25 -12.43
C ALA A 185 17.05 15.14 -12.40
N GLY A 186 16.07 14.81 -11.52
CA GLY A 186 14.84 15.55 -11.37
C GLY A 186 13.84 15.27 -12.49
N GLU A 187 13.83 14.06 -13.03
CA GLU A 187 12.90 13.64 -14.07
C GLU A 187 11.44 13.82 -13.63
N PRO A 188 10.56 14.34 -14.51
CA PRO A 188 9.15 14.55 -14.17
C PRO A 188 8.41 13.22 -14.09
N LEU A 189 7.83 12.91 -12.92
CA LEU A 189 7.20 11.62 -12.62
C LEU A 189 5.69 11.72 -12.36
N ALA A 190 5.20 12.89 -11.97
CA ALA A 190 3.80 13.10 -11.61
C ALA A 190 3.34 14.50 -11.99
N GLY A 191 2.02 14.71 -12.04
CA GLY A 191 1.40 15.97 -12.41
C GLY A 191 0.78 15.93 -13.79
N LYS A 192 0.62 17.08 -14.40
CA LYS A 192 -0.04 17.21 -15.71
C LYS A 192 0.85 16.73 -16.84
N ALA A 193 0.21 16.08 -17.81
CA ALA A 193 0.84 15.70 -19.06
C ALA A 193 -0.09 15.97 -20.25
N LEU A 194 0.51 16.25 -21.39
CA LEU A 194 -0.16 16.31 -22.68
C LEU A 194 0.01 14.96 -23.39
N VAL A 195 -1.09 14.41 -23.87
CA VAL A 195 -1.09 13.12 -24.58
C VAL A 195 -1.73 13.29 -25.94
N ALA A 196 -0.96 13.01 -27.00
CA ALA A 196 -1.43 12.96 -28.36
C ALA A 196 -1.44 11.51 -28.85
N MET A 197 -2.48 11.13 -29.57
CA MET A 197 -2.61 9.78 -30.17
C MET A 197 -3.50 9.85 -31.40
N GLU A 198 -3.06 9.22 -32.48
CA GLU A 198 -3.87 8.96 -33.67
C GLU A 198 -4.72 7.69 -33.46
N PRO A 199 -5.84 7.53 -34.19
CA PRO A 199 -6.60 6.29 -34.17
C PRO A 199 -5.71 5.05 -34.41
N LYS A 200 -5.80 4.04 -33.50
CA LYS A 200 -4.94 2.85 -33.50
C LYS A 200 -3.44 3.11 -33.32
N GLY A 201 -3.06 4.36 -33.08
CA GLY A 201 -1.68 4.78 -32.86
C GLY A 201 -1.15 4.40 -31.46
N VAL A 202 0.01 4.93 -31.15
CA VAL A 202 0.66 4.80 -29.85
C VAL A 202 0.64 6.17 -29.15
N PRO A 203 0.22 6.27 -27.88
CA PRO A 203 0.19 7.55 -27.20
C PRO A 203 1.60 8.13 -27.04
N SER A 204 1.72 9.41 -27.38
CA SER A 204 2.89 10.24 -27.09
C SER A 204 2.60 11.05 -25.84
N VAL A 205 3.36 10.83 -24.80
CA VAL A 205 3.19 11.49 -23.49
C VAL A 205 4.28 12.53 -23.30
N LYS A 206 3.89 13.76 -22.95
CA LYS A 206 4.79 14.84 -22.62
C LYS A 206 4.36 15.48 -21.31
N MET A 207 5.18 15.34 -20.27
CA MET A 207 4.94 16.01 -18.99
C MET A 207 5.07 17.52 -19.15
N THR A 208 4.26 18.28 -18.39
CA THR A 208 4.33 19.74 -18.38
C THR A 208 5.50 20.25 -17.55
N GLU A 209 5.85 21.53 -17.69
CA GLU A 209 7.01 22.12 -16.99
C GLU A 209 6.81 22.19 -15.46
N ASP A 210 5.56 22.22 -15.00
CA ASP A 210 5.18 22.23 -13.59
C ASP A 210 5.03 20.81 -12.99
N ALA A 211 5.41 19.77 -13.72
CA ALA A 211 5.37 18.40 -13.25
C ALA A 211 6.33 18.16 -12.09
N GLN A 212 5.92 17.27 -11.18
CA GLN A 212 6.68 16.92 -10.00
C GLN A 212 7.69 15.81 -10.30
N SER A 213 8.87 15.88 -9.67
CA SER A 213 9.93 14.87 -9.82
C SER A 213 9.83 13.73 -8.80
N GLU A 214 8.74 13.66 -8.06
CA GLU A 214 8.51 12.65 -7.03
C GLU A 214 7.17 11.96 -7.25
N VAL A 215 7.14 10.67 -6.86
CA VAL A 215 5.91 9.89 -6.73
C VAL A 215 5.99 9.04 -5.47
N THR A 216 4.92 9.02 -4.69
CA THR A 216 4.85 8.27 -3.44
C THR A 216 3.84 7.14 -3.55
N LEU A 217 4.27 5.91 -3.21
CA LEU A 217 3.42 4.75 -3.07
C LEU A 217 3.04 4.60 -1.60
N MET A 218 1.77 4.79 -1.29
CA MET A 218 1.21 4.69 0.06
C MET A 218 0.70 3.28 0.34
N CYS A 219 1.00 2.74 1.50
CA CYS A 219 0.43 1.49 1.99
C CYS A 219 -0.67 1.82 3.00
N LYS A 220 -1.93 1.44 2.69
CA LYS A 220 -3.06 1.64 3.63
C LYS A 220 -2.82 0.95 4.97
N ASP A 221 -2.34 -0.29 4.87
CA ASP A 221 -1.85 -1.07 6.00
C ASP A 221 -0.35 -1.28 5.82
N PRO A 222 0.46 -1.24 6.88
CA PRO A 222 1.89 -1.47 6.79
C PRO A 222 2.20 -2.82 6.16
N VAL A 223 3.06 -2.82 5.13
CA VAL A 223 3.43 -4.04 4.40
C VAL A 223 4.66 -4.66 5.05
N VAL A 224 4.48 -5.84 5.62
CA VAL A 224 5.58 -6.62 6.21
C VAL A 224 6.45 -7.19 5.10
N LEU A 225 7.75 -7.03 5.22
CA LEU A 225 8.74 -7.55 4.28
C LEU A 225 9.19 -8.96 4.70
N GLY A 226 9.69 -9.74 3.74
CA GLY A 226 10.43 -10.95 4.03
C GLY A 226 11.87 -10.64 4.45
N ASP A 227 12.54 -11.61 5.04
CA ASP A 227 13.89 -11.44 5.58
C ASP A 227 14.98 -11.66 4.52
N THR A 228 14.64 -12.36 3.44
CA THR A 228 15.58 -12.77 2.39
C THR A 228 15.23 -12.19 1.02
N PRO A 229 16.19 -12.11 0.08
CA PRO A 229 15.93 -11.67 -1.28
C PRO A 229 14.84 -12.48 -2.01
N GLU A 230 14.70 -13.77 -1.68
CA GLU A 230 13.71 -14.68 -2.27
C GLU A 230 12.28 -14.34 -1.80
N GLU A 231 12.16 -13.79 -0.61
CA GLU A 231 10.89 -13.37 0.01
C GLU A 231 10.57 -11.90 -0.22
N ALA A 232 11.37 -11.23 -1.07
CA ALA A 232 11.21 -9.80 -1.32
C ALA A 232 9.82 -9.45 -1.82
N VAL A 233 9.20 -8.45 -1.20
CA VAL A 233 7.89 -7.93 -1.59
C VAL A 233 8.04 -6.97 -2.75
N ALA A 234 7.19 -7.13 -3.76
CA ALA A 234 7.17 -6.30 -4.96
C ALA A 234 6.25 -5.08 -4.79
N PHE A 235 6.80 -3.89 -5.01
CA PHE A 235 6.12 -2.59 -4.99
C PHE A 235 6.12 -2.02 -6.41
N TRP A 236 4.94 -1.71 -6.93
CA TRP A 236 4.74 -1.32 -8.32
C TRP A 236 4.43 0.16 -8.44
N PHE A 237 5.18 0.84 -9.29
CA PHE A 237 4.93 2.22 -9.69
C PHE A 237 4.51 2.27 -11.15
N ALA A 238 3.36 2.89 -11.43
CA ALA A 238 2.96 3.26 -12.78
C ALA A 238 3.47 4.69 -13.06
N LEU A 239 4.36 4.83 -14.03
CA LEU A 239 5.08 6.08 -14.31
C LEU A 239 4.85 6.51 -15.76
N PRO A 240 4.90 7.82 -16.08
CA PRO A 240 5.09 8.24 -17.46
C PRO A 240 6.36 7.59 -18.03
N PRO A 241 6.42 7.33 -19.34
CA PRO A 241 7.64 6.81 -19.96
C PRO A 241 8.83 7.75 -19.63
N THR A 242 9.82 7.22 -18.91
CA THR A 242 10.92 8.00 -18.32
C THR A 242 12.23 7.26 -18.48
N THR A 243 13.30 7.99 -18.75
CA THR A 243 14.66 7.47 -18.64
C THR A 243 15.35 8.17 -17.49
N PHE A 244 15.70 7.41 -16.47
CA PHE A 244 16.52 7.88 -15.34
C PHE A 244 18.01 7.75 -15.73
N ASP A 245 18.57 8.75 -16.40
CA ASP A 245 19.95 8.66 -16.89
C ASP A 245 20.98 8.58 -15.76
N GLU A 246 20.72 9.26 -14.64
CA GLU A 246 21.55 9.25 -13.43
C GLU A 246 20.97 8.29 -12.36
N GLY A 247 20.04 7.41 -12.75
CA GLY A 247 19.34 6.52 -11.84
C GLY A 247 18.31 7.25 -10.97
N PHE A 248 17.95 6.64 -9.85
CA PHE A 248 16.93 7.16 -8.96
C PHE A 248 17.23 6.86 -7.49
N THR A 249 16.56 7.58 -6.62
CA THR A 249 16.59 7.38 -5.16
C THR A 249 15.20 7.03 -4.66
N ILE A 250 15.13 6.07 -3.73
CA ILE A 250 13.92 5.77 -2.97
C ILE A 250 14.11 6.11 -1.50
N GLU A 251 13.05 6.60 -0.88
CA GLU A 251 12.92 6.75 0.56
C GLU A 251 11.78 5.85 1.03
N VAL A 252 12.12 4.83 1.83
CA VAL A 252 11.18 3.88 2.40
C VAL A 252 10.91 4.28 3.83
N LYS A 253 9.63 4.50 4.17
CA LYS A 253 9.20 4.79 5.53
C LYS A 253 8.55 3.58 6.16
N GLY A 254 8.99 3.25 7.35
CA GLY A 254 8.38 2.23 8.20
C GLY A 254 7.22 2.80 9.02
N SER A 255 6.39 1.91 9.56
CA SER A 255 5.18 2.27 10.34
C SER A 255 5.48 2.85 11.72
N LYS A 256 6.71 2.74 12.18
CA LYS A 256 7.18 3.30 13.47
C LYS A 256 8.11 4.52 13.28
N GLY A 257 8.10 5.10 12.07
CA GLY A 257 8.87 6.30 11.77
C GLY A 257 10.29 6.02 11.26
N GLU A 258 10.65 4.78 10.99
CA GLU A 258 11.91 4.43 10.35
C GLU A 258 11.98 5.03 8.95
N VAL A 259 13.18 5.45 8.55
CA VAL A 259 13.42 5.99 7.21
C VAL A 259 14.69 5.37 6.64
N VAL A 260 14.53 4.65 5.54
CA VAL A 260 15.64 4.03 4.83
C VAL A 260 15.75 4.61 3.43
N LYS A 261 16.93 5.09 3.05
CA LYS A 261 17.20 5.58 1.69
C LYS A 261 18.06 4.59 0.93
N ARG A 262 17.69 4.36 -0.32
CA ARG A 262 18.50 3.58 -1.27
C ARG A 262 18.55 4.30 -2.59
N SER A 263 19.71 4.29 -3.22
CA SER A 263 19.96 4.99 -4.49
C SER A 263 20.69 4.09 -5.47
N THR A 264 20.41 4.28 -6.74
CA THR A 264 21.19 3.74 -7.84
C THR A 264 21.63 4.88 -8.75
N SER A 265 22.86 4.83 -9.24
CA SER A 265 23.37 5.76 -10.28
C SER A 265 23.35 5.12 -11.67
N LYS A 266 22.90 3.86 -11.79
CA LYS A 266 22.84 3.19 -13.08
C LYS A 266 21.62 3.69 -13.85
N PRO A 267 21.75 3.94 -15.15
CA PRO A 267 20.60 4.31 -15.99
C PRO A 267 19.50 3.25 -15.94
N VAL A 268 18.26 3.72 -15.80
CA VAL A 268 17.07 2.87 -15.80
C VAL A 268 16.04 3.46 -16.74
N LYS A 269 15.57 2.70 -17.73
CA LYS A 269 14.57 3.14 -18.69
C LYS A 269 13.22 2.46 -18.41
N VAL A 270 12.23 3.26 -18.07
CA VAL A 270 10.83 2.84 -17.95
C VAL A 270 10.12 3.20 -19.25
N SER A 271 9.92 2.21 -20.10
CA SER A 271 9.25 2.39 -21.38
C SER A 271 7.76 2.11 -21.26
N ARG A 272 6.95 2.80 -22.10
CA ARG A 272 5.51 2.58 -22.19
C ARG A 272 5.17 1.08 -22.33
N ASN A 273 4.16 0.65 -21.61
CA ASN A 273 3.63 -0.73 -21.63
C ASN A 273 4.69 -1.82 -21.35
N LEU A 274 5.78 -1.47 -20.66
CA LEU A 274 6.83 -2.40 -20.26
C LEU A 274 7.07 -2.36 -18.76
N ARG A 275 7.42 -3.52 -18.19
CA ARG A 275 7.82 -3.69 -16.81
C ARG A 275 9.34 -3.72 -16.69
N VAL A 276 9.87 -2.89 -15.82
CA VAL A 276 11.26 -2.95 -15.36
C VAL A 276 11.27 -3.39 -13.90
N SER A 277 11.80 -4.59 -13.64
CA SER A 277 11.96 -5.11 -12.28
C SER A 277 13.39 -4.89 -11.81
N MET A 278 13.53 -4.23 -10.66
CA MET A 278 14.82 -4.10 -9.99
C MET A 278 15.17 -5.41 -9.27
N ALA A 279 16.46 -5.64 -9.10
CA ALA A 279 16.95 -6.72 -8.22
C ALA A 279 16.44 -6.48 -6.78
N PRO A 280 16.26 -7.53 -5.99
CA PRO A 280 15.89 -7.37 -4.58
C PRO A 280 16.90 -6.47 -3.84
N MET A 281 16.36 -5.53 -3.05
CA MET A 281 17.14 -4.58 -2.25
C MET A 281 16.83 -4.77 -0.77
N SER A 282 17.87 -4.81 0.05
CA SER A 282 17.72 -4.75 1.50
C SER A 282 17.36 -3.33 1.94
N VAL A 283 16.34 -3.24 2.78
CA VAL A 283 15.90 -2.00 3.44
C VAL A 283 16.04 -2.13 4.95
N GLU A 284 17.13 -2.73 5.39
CA GLU A 284 17.43 -2.78 6.79
C GLU A 284 17.57 -1.37 7.35
N ASP A 285 16.84 -1.13 8.41
CA ASP A 285 16.95 0.07 9.18
C ASP A 285 18.19 -0.05 10.10
N THR A 286 19.05 0.93 10.03
CA THR A 286 20.20 1.05 10.94
C THR A 286 19.85 1.82 12.21
N ALA A 287 18.58 2.30 12.34
CA ALA A 287 18.13 2.92 13.55
C ALA A 287 18.05 1.90 14.70
N PRO A 288 18.29 2.34 15.93
CA PRO A 288 18.23 1.44 17.07
C PRO A 288 16.84 0.86 17.26
N TRP A 289 16.76 -0.43 17.60
CA TRP A 289 15.51 -1.13 17.92
C TRP A 289 14.96 -0.75 19.30
N GLY A 290 15.75 -0.02 20.05
CA GLY A 290 15.44 0.45 21.37
C GLY A 290 16.69 1.01 22.04
N PHE A 291 16.55 1.31 23.30
CA PHE A 291 17.64 1.84 24.13
C PHE A 291 17.63 1.19 25.50
N VAL A 292 18.82 1.01 26.03
CA VAL A 292 19.04 0.74 27.45
C VAL A 292 19.74 1.93 28.04
N THR A 293 19.21 2.47 29.12
CA THR A 293 19.82 3.55 29.88
C THR A 293 20.05 3.11 31.32
N ILE A 294 21.14 3.54 31.88
CA ILE A 294 21.46 3.32 33.27
C ILE A 294 21.71 4.67 33.91
N ASP A 295 20.97 4.99 34.99
CA ASP A 295 21.04 6.26 35.72
C ASP A 295 21.02 7.47 34.76
N GLN A 296 20.05 7.49 33.82
CA GLN A 296 19.87 8.50 32.79
C GLN A 296 20.98 8.59 31.74
N ARG A 297 21.96 7.70 31.75
CA ARG A 297 22.95 7.60 30.69
C ARG A 297 22.49 6.56 29.66
N LYS A 298 22.56 6.93 28.39
CA LYS A 298 22.32 5.98 27.30
C LYS A 298 23.45 4.96 27.29
N ALA A 299 23.12 3.71 27.58
CA ALA A 299 24.09 2.65 27.71
C ALA A 299 24.38 1.95 26.37
N CYS A 300 23.35 1.57 25.64
CA CYS A 300 23.51 0.97 24.32
C CYS A 300 22.28 1.20 23.43
N SER A 301 22.48 0.95 22.16
CA SER A 301 21.40 0.88 21.16
C SER A 301 21.12 -0.58 20.84
N LEU A 302 19.86 -0.98 20.88
CA LEU A 302 19.47 -2.37 20.59
C LEU A 302 19.60 -2.76 19.12
N ALA A 303 19.83 -1.80 18.21
CA ALA A 303 20.08 -2.11 16.80
C ALA A 303 21.37 -2.90 16.57
N THR A 304 22.31 -2.84 17.51
CA THR A 304 23.60 -3.55 17.41
C THR A 304 23.56 -4.93 18.04
N VAL A 305 22.42 -5.31 18.65
CA VAL A 305 22.25 -6.63 19.27
C VAL A 305 21.72 -7.60 18.21
N THR A 306 22.59 -8.39 17.64
CA THR A 306 22.24 -9.44 16.70
C THR A 306 22.63 -10.79 17.27
N GLY A 307 21.65 -11.62 17.61
CA GLY A 307 21.86 -12.99 18.06
C GLY A 307 22.27 -13.15 19.53
N ALA A 308 22.69 -14.36 19.90
CA ALA A 308 23.01 -14.74 21.29
C ALA A 308 24.30 -14.12 21.86
N ASP A 309 25.11 -13.51 20.99
CA ASP A 309 26.46 -13.01 21.36
C ASP A 309 26.54 -11.51 21.13
N SER A 310 25.99 -10.73 22.06
CA SER A 310 26.24 -9.29 22.08
C SER A 310 27.49 -9.01 22.88
N GLU A 311 28.42 -8.24 22.31
CA GLU A 311 29.56 -7.73 23.07
C GLU A 311 29.13 -6.66 24.07
N GLY A 312 29.84 -6.51 25.18
CA GLY A 312 29.60 -5.46 26.18
C GLY A 312 29.72 -4.07 25.55
N PHE A 313 28.76 -3.20 25.83
CA PHE A 313 28.68 -1.87 25.23
C PHE A 313 29.28 -0.76 26.10
N GLU A 314 29.16 -0.90 27.40
CA GLU A 314 29.69 0.07 28.35
C GLU A 314 30.15 -0.62 29.63
N LYS A 315 31.31 -0.22 30.16
CA LYS A 315 31.85 -0.73 31.42
C LYS A 315 31.46 0.20 32.55
N PHE A 316 31.09 -0.42 33.67
CA PHE A 316 30.73 0.27 34.90
C PHE A 316 31.50 -0.31 36.07
N ASP A 317 31.93 0.57 36.98
CA ASP A 317 32.42 0.22 38.29
C ASP A 317 31.36 0.51 39.31
N PHE A 318 30.91 -0.51 40.02
CA PHE A 318 29.90 -0.43 41.05
C PHE A 318 30.51 -0.65 42.43
N LYS A 319 30.01 0.07 43.40
CA LYS A 319 30.42 -0.05 44.79
C LYS A 319 29.37 -0.74 45.62
N GLU A 320 29.80 -1.30 46.75
CA GLU A 320 28.85 -1.85 47.71
C GLU A 320 27.84 -0.78 48.14
N GLY A 321 26.54 -1.13 48.06
CA GLY A 321 25.43 -0.24 48.44
C GLY A 321 24.96 0.64 47.29
N ASP A 322 25.55 0.60 46.11
CA ASP A 322 25.04 1.31 44.95
C ASP A 322 23.66 0.78 44.56
N GLU A 323 22.78 1.72 44.22
CA GLU A 323 21.49 1.46 43.66
C GLU A 323 21.46 1.97 42.22
N VAL A 324 21.33 1.03 41.27
CA VAL A 324 21.42 1.33 39.84
C VAL A 324 20.04 1.21 39.23
N ARG A 325 19.60 2.24 38.53
CA ARG A 325 18.33 2.24 37.78
C ARG A 325 18.61 1.92 36.32
N VAL A 326 17.88 0.93 35.83
CA VAL A 326 17.95 0.49 34.44
C VAL A 326 16.60 0.71 33.80
N HIS A 327 16.59 1.48 32.73
CA HIS A 327 15.42 1.67 31.87
C HIS A 327 15.71 1.06 30.49
N MET A 328 14.79 0.28 29.98
CA MET A 328 14.88 -0.32 28.64
C MET A 328 13.60 -0.04 27.87
N GLU A 329 13.77 0.41 26.64
CA GLU A 329 12.72 0.50 25.64
C GLU A 329 13.12 -0.29 24.41
N SER A 330 12.21 -1.11 23.90
CA SER A 330 12.38 -1.79 22.64
C SER A 330 11.05 -1.79 21.87
N TRP A 331 11.09 -1.39 20.63
CA TRP A 331 9.96 -1.40 19.70
C TRP A 331 10.10 -2.41 18.56
N ARG A 332 11.04 -3.32 18.69
CA ARG A 332 11.24 -4.47 17.80
C ARG A 332 11.37 -5.75 18.59
N CYS A 333 10.47 -5.89 19.55
CA CYS A 333 10.35 -7.14 20.31
C CYS A 333 9.87 -8.30 19.42
N ARG A 334 10.24 -8.31 18.18
CA ARG A 334 9.78 -9.27 17.25
C ARG A 334 10.54 -10.58 17.47
N ASP A 335 9.74 -11.57 17.90
CA ASP A 335 9.45 -12.45 16.89
C ASP A 335 10.47 -13.48 16.57
N GLN A 336 10.20 -14.40 17.15
CA GLN A 336 10.81 -15.63 16.81
C GLN A 336 9.71 -16.53 16.33
N ALA A 337 10.00 -17.57 15.71
CA ALA A 337 9.07 -18.48 15.09
C ALA A 337 7.79 -18.72 15.92
N PRO A 338 6.64 -19.00 15.30
CA PRO A 338 5.37 -19.23 15.99
C PRO A 338 5.52 -20.20 17.16
N GLY A 339 5.12 -19.77 18.37
CA GLY A 339 5.22 -20.56 19.59
C GLY A 339 6.28 -20.12 20.60
N HIS A 340 6.96 -19.01 20.33
CA HIS A 340 7.98 -18.47 21.24
C HIS A 340 7.45 -17.29 22.05
N ILE A 341 7.58 -17.39 23.36
CA ILE A 341 6.81 -16.60 24.29
C ILE A 341 7.71 -15.96 25.33
N GLY A 342 8.66 -15.13 24.94
CA GLY A 342 9.39 -14.33 25.90
C GLY A 342 10.78 -13.93 25.47
N TYR A 343 11.30 -12.92 26.14
CA TYR A 343 12.67 -12.45 25.99
C TYR A 343 13.47 -12.83 27.20
N HIS A 344 14.65 -13.37 26.96
CA HIS A 344 15.66 -13.47 27.97
C HIS A 344 16.65 -12.32 27.75
N VAL A 345 16.61 -11.35 28.65
CA VAL A 345 17.47 -10.18 28.59
C VAL A 345 18.43 -10.22 29.76
N THR A 346 19.73 -10.31 29.48
CA THR A 346 20.77 -10.01 30.46
C THR A 346 21.15 -8.56 30.31
N VAL A 347 20.90 -7.75 31.32
CA VAL A 347 21.15 -6.31 31.28
C VAL A 347 22.48 -5.94 31.89
N LEU A 348 22.89 -6.64 32.92
CA LEU A 348 24.17 -6.47 33.59
C LEU A 348 24.92 -7.82 33.65
N ASP A 349 26.12 -7.85 33.11
CA ASP A 349 27.04 -8.97 33.26
C ASP A 349 28.14 -8.52 34.24
N LEU A 350 28.07 -9.04 35.45
CA LEU A 350 29.00 -8.67 36.52
C LEU A 350 30.25 -9.49 36.44
N ASP A 351 31.42 -8.90 36.71
CA ASP A 351 32.72 -9.58 36.73
C ASP A 351 32.84 -10.67 37.81
N ILE A 352 31.88 -10.74 38.71
CA ILE A 352 31.76 -11.77 39.73
C ILE A 352 30.83 -12.89 39.20
N PRO A 353 31.04 -14.16 39.53
CA PRO A 353 30.17 -15.26 39.11
C PRO A 353 28.72 -15.01 39.49
N GLY A 354 27.90 -14.69 38.50
CA GLY A 354 26.47 -14.39 38.62
C GLY A 354 26.07 -13.16 37.86
N HIS A 355 25.56 -13.36 36.68
CA HIS A 355 24.93 -12.29 35.89
C HIS A 355 23.47 -12.04 36.34
N LEU A 356 23.03 -10.82 36.14
CA LEU A 356 21.65 -10.48 36.32
C LEU A 356 20.92 -10.77 35.00
N SER A 357 20.02 -11.75 35.00
CA SER A 357 19.18 -12.03 33.85
C SER A 357 17.71 -11.85 34.21
N MET A 358 16.95 -11.36 33.25
CA MET A 358 15.53 -11.14 33.41
C MET A 358 14.80 -11.83 32.25
N HIS A 359 13.75 -12.55 32.60
CA HIS A 359 12.83 -13.15 31.66
C HIS A 359 11.50 -12.41 31.74
N ILE A 360 11.03 -11.95 30.59
CA ILE A 360 9.73 -11.29 30.45
C ILE A 360 8.92 -12.10 29.46
N PRO A 361 7.86 -12.81 29.91
CA PRO A 361 6.96 -13.48 28.99
C PRO A 361 6.15 -12.47 28.18
N LEU A 362 5.98 -12.69 26.89
CA LEU A 362 5.14 -11.88 26.02
C LEU A 362 3.65 -12.16 26.19
N GLU A 363 3.28 -13.38 26.56
CA GLU A 363 1.89 -13.78 26.79
C GLU A 363 1.62 -13.94 28.29
N ARG A 364 0.56 -13.34 28.78
CA ARG A 364 0.15 -13.39 30.19
C ARG A 364 -0.08 -14.81 30.72
N ASP A 365 -0.37 -15.76 29.85
CA ASP A 365 -0.72 -17.12 30.23
C ASP A 365 0.48 -18.02 30.52
N TYR A 366 1.71 -17.53 30.29
CA TYR A 366 2.94 -18.32 30.47
C TYR A 366 3.77 -18.00 31.70
N GLY A 367 3.18 -17.35 32.68
CA GLY A 367 3.78 -17.15 33.98
C GLY A 367 4.33 -15.74 34.22
N ASP A 368 4.76 -15.52 35.47
CA ASP A 368 5.31 -14.24 35.90
C ASP A 368 6.73 -14.06 35.37
N TYR A 369 7.12 -12.78 35.15
CA TYR A 369 8.52 -12.48 34.93
C TYR A 369 9.38 -13.00 36.10
N TYR A 370 10.57 -13.44 35.83
CA TYR A 370 11.52 -13.78 36.88
C TYR A 370 12.86 -13.09 36.65
N ILE A 371 13.52 -12.76 37.74
CA ILE A 371 14.84 -12.18 37.74
C ILE A 371 15.78 -13.18 38.40
N SER A 372 16.81 -13.57 37.65
CA SER A 372 17.87 -14.42 38.17
C SER A 372 19.07 -13.56 38.53
N SER A 373 19.48 -13.57 39.78
CA SER A 373 20.66 -12.88 40.25
C SER A 373 21.37 -13.70 41.34
N ASN A 374 22.66 -13.50 41.45
CA ASN A 374 23.39 -13.96 42.63
C ASN A 374 23.07 -13.01 43.79
N LYS A 375 22.12 -13.38 44.65
CA LYS A 375 21.67 -12.56 45.77
C LYS A 375 22.76 -12.14 46.77
N SER A 376 23.93 -12.75 46.72
CA SER A 376 25.09 -12.31 47.54
C SER A 376 25.84 -11.15 46.92
N VAL A 377 25.58 -10.84 45.64
CA VAL A 377 26.25 -9.78 44.87
C VAL A 377 25.29 -8.64 44.55
N ALA A 378 24.10 -8.97 44.03
CA ALA A 378 23.13 -7.99 43.62
C ALA A 378 21.70 -8.54 43.76
N GLN A 379 20.76 -7.64 43.99
CA GLN A 379 19.32 -7.92 43.94
C GLN A 379 18.67 -6.92 42.99
N ALA A 380 17.86 -7.42 42.08
CA ALA A 380 17.10 -6.58 41.19
C ALA A 380 15.61 -6.59 41.56
N HIS A 381 15.00 -5.43 41.38
CA HIS A 381 13.57 -5.24 41.56
C HIS A 381 13.02 -4.58 40.28
N LEU A 382 12.05 -5.24 39.66
CA LEU A 382 11.33 -4.67 38.49
C LEU A 382 10.27 -3.72 39.01
N ASN A 383 10.44 -2.42 38.72
CA ASN A 383 9.53 -1.37 39.18
C ASN A 383 8.26 -1.33 38.36
N CYS A 384 8.40 -1.37 37.04
CA CYS A 384 7.29 -1.49 36.11
C CYS A 384 7.74 -2.13 34.79
N TYR A 385 6.79 -2.67 34.08
CA TYR A 385 7.01 -3.09 32.70
C TYR A 385 5.74 -2.93 31.88
N ARG A 386 5.92 -2.74 30.58
CA ARG A 386 4.85 -2.66 29.61
C ARG A 386 5.22 -3.52 28.39
N ILE A 387 4.30 -4.36 27.99
CA ILE A 387 4.41 -5.18 26.78
C ILE A 387 3.20 -4.88 25.91
N SER A 388 3.44 -4.72 24.61
CA SER A 388 2.40 -4.62 23.59
C SER A 388 2.77 -5.54 22.44
N GLU A 389 2.09 -6.67 22.33
CA GLU A 389 2.26 -7.61 21.21
C GLU A 389 1.87 -6.99 19.88
N GLU A 390 0.74 -6.25 19.85
CA GLU A 390 0.25 -5.56 18.67
C GLU A 390 1.27 -4.56 18.09
N ASN A 391 2.04 -3.91 18.97
CA ASN A 391 3.02 -2.89 18.59
C ASN A 391 4.46 -3.38 18.64
N ASN A 392 4.71 -4.65 18.94
CA ASN A 392 6.05 -5.18 19.14
C ASN A 392 6.90 -4.32 20.09
N TYR A 393 6.30 -3.90 21.21
CA TYR A 393 6.90 -2.96 22.13
C TYR A 393 7.10 -3.58 23.51
N LEU A 394 8.28 -3.36 24.08
CA LEU A 394 8.65 -3.71 25.45
C LEU A 394 9.29 -2.51 26.11
N GLU A 395 8.84 -2.16 27.29
CA GLU A 395 9.44 -1.15 28.17
C GLU A 395 9.50 -1.71 29.57
N PHE A 396 10.59 -1.49 30.26
CA PHE A 396 10.68 -1.78 31.70
C PHE A 396 11.62 -0.81 32.42
N ASP A 397 11.32 -0.63 33.71
CA ASP A 397 12.18 0.02 34.68
C ASP A 397 12.55 -0.96 35.78
N MET A 398 13.83 -1.04 36.09
CA MET A 398 14.38 -1.94 37.09
C MET A 398 15.36 -1.19 38.00
N THR A 399 15.32 -1.48 39.29
CA THR A 399 16.32 -1.06 40.25
C THR A 399 17.17 -2.26 40.65
N VAL A 400 18.49 -2.09 40.59
CA VAL A 400 19.48 -3.10 41.01
C VAL A 400 20.24 -2.56 42.22
N THR A 401 20.16 -3.26 43.33
CA THR A 401 20.94 -2.97 44.53
C THR A 401 22.18 -3.87 44.57
N LEU A 402 23.35 -3.30 44.70
CA LEU A 402 24.63 -3.99 44.72
C LEU A 402 25.11 -4.18 46.17
N TYR A 403 25.46 -5.39 46.50
CA TYR A 403 25.95 -5.77 47.86
C TYR A 403 27.46 -5.92 47.94
N ARG A 404 28.14 -5.81 46.81
CA ARG A 404 29.61 -5.85 46.74
C ARG A 404 30.13 -4.96 45.64
N GLU A 405 31.35 -4.44 45.85
CA GLU A 405 32.07 -3.78 44.77
C GLU A 405 32.34 -4.76 43.64
N THR A 406 32.03 -4.41 42.42
CA THR A 406 32.23 -5.21 41.24
C THR A 406 32.28 -4.33 40.00
N GLY A 407 33.15 -4.69 39.06
CA GLY A 407 33.04 -4.23 37.70
C GLY A 407 31.96 -4.98 36.95
N GLY A 408 31.59 -4.51 35.83
CA GLY A 408 30.65 -5.21 34.95
C GLY A 408 30.46 -4.51 33.63
N ASP A 409 29.88 -5.21 32.73
CA ASP A 409 29.48 -4.72 31.41
C ASP A 409 27.95 -4.65 31.31
N ILE A 410 27.46 -3.63 30.64
CA ILE A 410 26.07 -3.64 30.18
C ILE A 410 26.05 -4.47 28.90
N ARG A 411 25.32 -5.56 28.95
CA ARG A 411 25.11 -6.42 27.80
C ARG A 411 23.62 -6.70 27.67
N VAL A 412 23.10 -6.55 26.47
CA VAL A 412 21.77 -7.06 26.15
C VAL A 412 21.94 -8.33 25.34
N PHE A 413 21.62 -9.46 25.97
CA PHE A 413 21.55 -10.74 25.28
C PHE A 413 20.14 -11.00 24.87
N TYR A 414 19.96 -11.26 23.61
CA TYR A 414 18.78 -11.90 23.11
C TYR A 414 19.03 -13.41 23.08
N ALA A 415 18.53 -14.11 24.05
CA ALA A 415 18.48 -15.56 23.98
C ALA A 415 17.15 -15.94 23.31
N GLY A 416 17.24 -16.65 22.22
CA GLY A 416 16.07 -17.24 21.56
C GLY A 416 15.20 -18.03 22.54
N PRO A 417 14.16 -18.72 22.04
CA PRO A 417 13.09 -19.24 22.83
C PRO A 417 13.57 -20.04 24.04
N ILE A 418 12.98 -19.72 25.16
CA ILE A 418 13.06 -20.59 26.33
C ILE A 418 11.96 -21.64 26.15
N TYR A 419 12.36 -22.88 25.96
CA TYR A 419 11.47 -24.05 25.94
C TYR A 419 10.96 -24.35 27.33
#